data_8f9de006ddddda1e9b27f67bdc0e49e1
#
_entry.id   8f9de006ddddda1e9b27f67bdc0e49e1
#
_cell.length_a   1.000
_cell.length_b   1.000
_cell.length_c   1.000
_cell.angle_alpha   90.00
_cell.angle_beta   90.00
_cell.angle_gamma   90.00
#
_symmetry.space_group_name_H-M   'P 1'
#
loop_
_entity.id
_entity.type
_entity.pdbx_description
1 polymer ?
#
loop_
_entity_poly.entity_id
_entity_poly.type
_entity_poly.pdbx_seq_one_letter_code
_entity_poly.pdbx_strand_id
1 'polypeptide(L)'
;MNTVRTDVKEHLRVAICEPNLEQAKNCIIPIAICEKAYEDVERVYAFSTAKLKEVTFFKNFCLRTKLHRNAKFSIEGRYPLPFILQKYCNCLVSYVEDCDLNYLFIECFYLGIPLVHNSPMLKDYGYYYPRLQVDKGAEQLKYIKHFHNREEYIKKHRPIVEKYAVDNPVYMEWAKRRLEYGLDDDKTTDTNGVSFGINI
;
A
#
# COMPACT_ATOMS: atom_id res chain seq x y z
N MET A 1 -11.18 20.44 -10.40
CA MET A 1 -10.27 19.47 -9.71
C MET A 1 -11.11 18.52 -8.89
N ASN A 2 -11.13 17.23 -9.24
CA ASN A 2 -11.86 16.24 -8.43
C ASN A 2 -11.05 15.99 -7.15
N THR A 3 -11.60 16.41 -6.02
CA THR A 3 -10.98 16.25 -4.70
C THR A 3 -10.92 14.78 -4.31
N VAL A 4 -9.74 14.32 -3.92
CA VAL A 4 -9.56 13.01 -3.29
C VAL A 4 -10.36 12.97 -1.99
N ARG A 5 -11.14 11.90 -1.77
CA ARG A 5 -11.89 11.73 -0.52
C ARG A 5 -10.92 11.49 0.62
N THR A 6 -10.91 12.37 1.60
CA THR A 6 -9.94 12.30 2.72
C THR A 6 -10.59 12.11 4.09
N ASP A 7 -11.93 12.23 4.18
CA ASP A 7 -12.63 12.04 5.44
C ASP A 7 -12.77 10.54 5.75
N VAL A 8 -11.96 10.07 6.71
CA VAL A 8 -11.98 8.68 7.20
C VAL A 8 -12.85 8.51 8.44
N LYS A 9 -13.25 9.60 9.11
CA LYS A 9 -13.98 9.52 10.38
C LYS A 9 -15.43 9.12 10.17
N GLU A 10 -16.05 9.69 9.15
CA GLU A 10 -17.45 9.33 8.81
C GLU A 10 -17.50 8.02 8.03
N HIS A 11 -16.67 7.88 7.00
CA HIS A 11 -16.73 6.80 6.02
C HIS A 11 -15.36 6.18 5.77
N LEU A 12 -14.96 5.19 6.56
CA LEU A 12 -13.71 4.47 6.32
C LEU A 12 -13.89 3.44 5.19
N ARG A 13 -13.46 3.80 3.99
CA ARG A 13 -13.51 2.96 2.79
C ARG A 13 -12.11 2.52 2.42
N VAL A 14 -11.90 1.23 2.46
CA VAL A 14 -10.58 0.62 2.32
C VAL A 14 -10.36 0.08 0.92
N ALA A 15 -9.21 0.41 0.31
CA ALA A 15 -8.70 -0.26 -0.87
C ALA A 15 -7.60 -1.27 -0.50
N ILE A 16 -7.62 -2.41 -1.19
CA ILE A 16 -6.57 -3.41 -1.22
C ILE A 16 -6.10 -3.47 -2.67
N CYS A 17 -4.84 -3.13 -2.96
CA CYS A 17 -4.33 -2.94 -4.32
C CYS A 17 -3.24 -3.94 -4.70
N GLU A 18 -3.17 -5.08 -4.01
CA GLU A 18 -2.14 -6.09 -4.26
C GLU A 18 -2.34 -6.76 -5.63
N PRO A 19 -1.25 -6.96 -6.42
CA PRO A 19 -1.35 -7.53 -7.76
C PRO A 19 -1.78 -8.99 -7.77
N ASN A 20 -1.59 -9.74 -6.66
CA ASN A 20 -1.96 -11.15 -6.51
C ASN A 20 -1.35 -12.09 -7.58
N LEU A 21 -0.17 -11.75 -8.06
CA LEU A 21 0.57 -12.56 -9.04
C LEU A 21 1.42 -13.63 -8.36
N GLU A 22 1.82 -13.39 -7.12
CA GLU A 22 2.70 -14.23 -6.31
C GLU A 22 2.36 -14.08 -4.82
N GLN A 23 2.95 -14.93 -3.98
CA GLN A 23 2.68 -14.93 -2.53
C GLN A 23 3.18 -13.66 -1.84
N ALA A 24 4.26 -13.05 -2.34
CA ALA A 24 4.88 -11.86 -1.78
C ALA A 24 3.95 -10.64 -1.71
N LYS A 25 2.94 -10.57 -2.57
CA LYS A 25 1.94 -9.48 -2.59
C LYS A 25 0.56 -10.07 -2.83
N ASN A 26 -0.17 -10.31 -1.75
CA ASN A 26 -1.50 -10.93 -1.83
C ASN A 26 -2.55 -10.17 -1.02
N CYS A 27 -3.80 -10.33 -1.39
CA CYS A 27 -4.94 -9.66 -0.77
C CYS A 27 -5.50 -10.38 0.47
N ILE A 28 -5.09 -11.62 0.76
CA ILE A 28 -5.70 -12.45 1.82
C ILE A 28 -5.51 -11.82 3.20
N ILE A 29 -4.27 -11.41 3.53
CA ILE A 29 -3.97 -10.78 4.82
C ILE A 29 -4.68 -9.42 4.95
N PRO A 30 -4.63 -8.50 3.97
CA PRO A 30 -5.44 -7.29 3.98
C PRO A 30 -6.94 -7.53 4.17
N ILE A 31 -7.53 -8.52 3.50
CA ILE A 31 -8.95 -8.85 3.69
C ILE A 31 -9.21 -9.33 5.13
N ALA A 32 -8.32 -10.17 5.69
CA ALA A 32 -8.45 -10.65 7.07
C ALA A 32 -8.35 -9.50 8.08
N ILE A 33 -7.48 -8.51 7.85
CA ILE A 33 -7.37 -7.28 8.66
C ILE A 33 -8.70 -6.51 8.62
N CYS A 34 -9.26 -6.30 7.43
CA CYS A 34 -10.54 -5.60 7.28
C CYS A 34 -11.70 -6.38 7.89
N GLU A 35 -11.69 -7.71 7.82
CA GLU A 35 -12.68 -8.57 8.47
C GLU A 35 -12.66 -8.42 10.00
N LYS A 36 -11.46 -8.35 10.60
CA LYS A 36 -11.30 -8.09 12.04
C LYS A 36 -11.76 -6.68 12.44
N ALA A 37 -11.57 -5.70 11.56
CA ALA A 37 -12.04 -4.32 11.76
C ALA A 37 -13.45 -4.08 11.18
N TYR A 38 -14.28 -5.12 11.04
CA TYR A 38 -15.58 -5.07 10.34
C TYR A 38 -16.49 -3.92 10.80
N GLU A 39 -16.54 -3.63 12.09
CA GLU A 39 -17.38 -2.58 12.65
C GLU A 39 -16.88 -1.17 12.31
N ASP A 40 -15.57 -1.02 12.11
CA ASP A 40 -14.94 0.27 11.84
C ASP A 40 -14.95 0.63 10.35
N VAL A 41 -15.02 -0.36 9.45
CA VAL A 41 -15.00 -0.14 8.00
C VAL A 41 -16.40 -0.08 7.41
N GLU A 42 -16.60 0.90 6.52
CA GLU A 42 -17.84 1.01 5.75
C GLU A 42 -17.85 0.03 4.58
N ARG A 43 -16.75 0.02 3.80
CA ARG A 43 -16.63 -0.83 2.62
C ARG A 43 -15.17 -1.15 2.30
N VAL A 44 -14.96 -2.34 1.74
CA VAL A 44 -13.64 -2.84 1.30
C VAL A 44 -13.70 -3.17 -0.19
N TYR A 45 -12.75 -2.65 -0.95
CA TYR A 45 -12.59 -2.89 -2.37
C TYR A 45 -11.26 -3.61 -2.61
N ALA A 46 -11.32 -4.85 -3.06
CA ALA A 46 -10.13 -5.62 -3.42
C ALA A 46 -9.85 -5.48 -4.92
N PHE A 47 -8.93 -4.59 -5.26
CA PHE A 47 -8.53 -4.35 -6.64
C PHE A 47 -7.53 -5.42 -7.13
N SER A 48 -7.43 -5.58 -8.45
CA SER A 48 -6.59 -6.62 -9.10
C SER A 48 -6.96 -8.05 -8.73
N THR A 49 -8.18 -8.28 -8.23
CA THR A 49 -8.66 -9.60 -7.75
C THR A 49 -9.69 -10.25 -8.68
N ALA A 50 -10.07 -9.59 -9.77
CA ALA A 50 -11.12 -10.08 -10.66
C ALA A 50 -10.87 -11.53 -11.17
N LYS A 51 -9.61 -11.87 -11.47
CA LYS A 51 -9.22 -13.23 -11.89
C LYS A 51 -9.33 -14.26 -10.77
N LEU A 52 -9.29 -13.85 -9.51
CA LEU A 52 -9.40 -14.75 -8.36
C LEU A 52 -10.83 -15.22 -8.10
N LYS A 53 -11.84 -14.62 -8.75
CA LYS A 53 -13.25 -15.06 -8.63
C LYS A 53 -13.45 -16.54 -8.96
N GLU A 54 -12.65 -17.06 -9.89
CA GLU A 54 -12.71 -18.45 -10.33
C GLU A 54 -11.85 -19.40 -9.47
N VAL A 55 -11.04 -18.84 -8.57
CA VAL A 55 -10.20 -19.64 -7.67
C VAL A 55 -11.03 -20.13 -6.47
N THR A 56 -11.27 -21.41 -6.38
CA THR A 56 -12.14 -22.03 -5.35
C THR A 56 -11.73 -21.63 -3.93
N PHE A 57 -10.42 -21.63 -3.63
CA PHE A 57 -9.92 -21.21 -2.32
C PHE A 57 -10.32 -19.78 -2.00
N PHE A 58 -10.08 -18.84 -2.91
CA PHE A 58 -10.39 -17.41 -2.72
C PHE A 58 -11.90 -17.19 -2.56
N LYS A 59 -12.70 -17.83 -3.41
CA LYS A 59 -14.16 -17.77 -3.31
C LYS A 59 -14.67 -18.26 -1.95
N ASN A 60 -14.20 -19.42 -1.50
CA ASN A 60 -14.61 -19.99 -0.21
C ASN A 60 -14.12 -19.14 0.97
N PHE A 61 -12.94 -18.53 0.87
CA PHE A 61 -12.43 -17.59 1.86
C PHE A 61 -13.36 -16.36 1.97
N CYS A 62 -13.67 -15.71 0.85
CA CYS A 62 -14.55 -14.53 0.84
C CYS A 62 -15.94 -14.83 1.39
N LEU A 63 -16.57 -15.94 0.98
CA LEU A 63 -17.92 -16.34 1.44
C LEU A 63 -18.01 -16.51 2.96
N ARG A 64 -16.91 -16.82 3.64
CA ARG A 64 -16.88 -16.99 5.11
C ARG A 64 -16.77 -15.66 5.85
N THR A 65 -16.45 -14.56 5.20
CA THR A 65 -16.29 -13.25 5.83
C THR A 65 -17.66 -12.58 6.11
N LYS A 66 -17.77 -11.83 7.20
CA LYS A 66 -18.89 -10.93 7.47
C LYS A 66 -18.96 -9.82 6.42
N LEU A 67 -17.78 -9.33 5.98
CA LEU A 67 -17.67 -8.32 4.93
C LEU A 67 -18.42 -8.72 3.67
N HIS A 68 -18.24 -9.96 3.21
CA HIS A 68 -18.94 -10.47 2.02
C HIS A 68 -20.45 -10.65 2.29
N ARG A 69 -20.80 -11.32 3.40
CA ARG A 69 -22.20 -11.63 3.75
C ARG A 69 -23.08 -10.38 3.92
N ASN A 70 -22.47 -9.27 4.35
CA ASN A 70 -23.18 -8.00 4.56
C ASN A 70 -22.93 -6.97 3.44
N ALA A 71 -22.51 -7.42 2.28
CA ALA A 71 -22.27 -6.60 1.08
C ALA A 71 -21.29 -5.41 1.29
N LYS A 72 -20.41 -5.51 2.29
CA LYS A 72 -19.33 -4.53 2.53
C LYS A 72 -18.06 -4.81 1.72
N PHE A 73 -18.01 -5.84 0.90
CA PHE A 73 -16.83 -6.28 0.15
C PHE A 73 -17.11 -6.36 -1.35
N SER A 74 -16.18 -5.90 -2.17
CA SER A 74 -16.26 -6.10 -3.61
C SER A 74 -14.91 -6.52 -4.21
N ILE A 75 -14.99 -7.32 -5.26
CA ILE A 75 -13.87 -7.86 -6.03
C ILE A 75 -13.80 -7.07 -7.33
N GLU A 76 -12.69 -6.36 -7.53
CA GLU A 76 -12.54 -5.37 -8.58
C GLU A 76 -11.42 -5.71 -9.56
N GLY A 77 -11.50 -5.11 -10.76
CA GLY A 77 -10.43 -5.11 -11.74
C GLY A 77 -9.23 -4.26 -11.30
N ARG A 78 -8.27 -4.10 -12.21
CA ARG A 78 -7.12 -3.24 -11.99
C ARG A 78 -7.41 -1.83 -12.50
N TYR A 79 -7.20 -0.83 -11.65
CA TYR A 79 -7.38 0.58 -11.99
C TYR A 79 -6.17 1.41 -11.51
N PRO A 80 -5.92 2.58 -12.13
CA PRO A 80 -4.90 3.52 -11.62
C PRO A 80 -5.27 4.03 -10.23
N LEU A 81 -4.26 4.22 -9.36
CA LEU A 81 -4.47 4.69 -7.99
C LEU A 81 -5.26 6.01 -7.90
N PRO A 82 -5.01 7.05 -8.71
CA PRO A 82 -5.79 8.28 -8.65
C PRO A 82 -7.29 8.06 -8.86
N PHE A 83 -7.66 7.16 -9.76
CA PHE A 83 -9.06 6.80 -10.00
C PHE A 83 -9.69 6.11 -8.79
N ILE A 84 -8.94 5.18 -8.17
CA ILE A 84 -9.37 4.46 -6.96
C ILE A 84 -9.65 5.44 -5.82
N LEU A 85 -8.70 6.35 -5.55
CA LEU A 85 -8.80 7.32 -4.45
C LEU A 85 -9.89 8.37 -4.67
N GLN A 86 -10.17 8.74 -5.92
CA GLN A 86 -11.23 9.70 -6.21
C GLN A 86 -12.63 9.11 -6.04
N LYS A 87 -12.81 7.84 -6.39
CA LYS A 87 -14.14 7.25 -6.51
C LYS A 87 -14.51 6.28 -5.38
N TYR A 88 -13.55 5.53 -4.88
CA TYR A 88 -13.87 4.35 -4.08
C TYR A 88 -13.43 4.44 -2.63
N CYS A 89 -12.22 4.90 -2.34
CA CYS A 89 -11.64 4.73 -1.02
C CYS A 89 -10.86 5.95 -0.53
N ASN A 90 -10.59 5.96 0.78
CA ASN A 90 -9.84 6.99 1.49
C ASN A 90 -8.79 6.39 2.44
N CYS A 91 -8.58 5.08 2.39
CA CYS A 91 -7.59 4.35 3.18
C CYS A 91 -7.10 3.14 2.38
N LEU A 92 -5.83 2.76 2.54
CA LEU A 92 -5.28 1.54 1.95
C LEU A 92 -4.81 0.57 3.04
N VAL A 93 -4.99 -0.72 2.76
CA VAL A 93 -4.37 -1.81 3.53
C VAL A 93 -3.56 -2.65 2.56
N SER A 94 -2.29 -2.89 2.91
CA SER A 94 -1.33 -3.60 2.08
C SER A 94 -0.63 -4.70 2.85
N TYR A 95 -0.27 -5.78 2.16
CA TYR A 95 0.63 -6.82 2.63
C TYR A 95 1.71 -7.07 1.58
N VAL A 96 2.96 -6.95 2.00
CA VAL A 96 4.14 -7.25 1.18
C VAL A 96 5.08 -8.17 1.95
N GLU A 97 5.75 -9.09 1.26
CA GLU A 97 6.79 -9.95 1.79
C GLU A 97 8.04 -9.80 0.93
N ASP A 98 9.17 -9.49 1.56
CA ASP A 98 10.46 -9.26 0.90
C ASP A 98 10.43 -8.23 -0.25
N CYS A 99 9.49 -7.28 -0.17
CA CYS A 99 9.32 -6.19 -1.12
C CYS A 99 8.99 -4.88 -0.37
N ASP A 100 9.93 -4.44 0.45
CA ASP A 100 9.72 -3.41 1.46
C ASP A 100 9.45 -2.02 0.90
N LEU A 101 10.08 -1.66 -0.22
CA LEU A 101 9.84 -0.41 -0.92
C LEU A 101 8.77 -0.59 -2.00
N ASN A 102 7.62 0.00 -1.79
CA ASN A 102 6.54 0.04 -2.76
C ASN A 102 6.19 1.50 -3.08
N TYR A 103 6.27 1.90 -4.34
CA TYR A 103 5.93 3.27 -4.76
C TYR A 103 4.50 3.67 -4.38
N LEU A 104 3.56 2.72 -4.36
CA LEU A 104 2.21 2.94 -3.85
C LEU A 104 2.22 3.52 -2.42
N PHE A 105 3.17 3.11 -1.57
CA PHE A 105 3.28 3.60 -0.21
C PHE A 105 3.71 5.07 -0.19
N ILE A 106 4.71 5.41 -1.02
CA ILE A 106 5.19 6.79 -1.16
C ILE A 106 4.08 7.71 -1.72
N GLU A 107 3.30 7.23 -2.69
CA GLU A 107 2.14 7.96 -3.21
C GLU A 107 1.08 8.20 -2.13
N CYS A 108 0.80 7.22 -1.28
CA CYS A 108 -0.13 7.38 -0.15
C CYS A 108 0.39 8.43 0.85
N PHE A 109 1.68 8.39 1.18
CA PHE A 109 2.31 9.37 2.07
C PHE A 109 2.23 10.79 1.50
N TYR A 110 2.56 10.95 0.21
CA TYR A 110 2.47 12.23 -0.49
C TYR A 110 1.05 12.80 -0.51
N LEU A 111 0.05 11.96 -0.80
CA LEU A 111 -1.34 12.36 -0.91
C LEU A 111 -2.04 12.50 0.46
N GLY A 112 -1.38 12.09 1.55
CA GLY A 112 -1.96 12.09 2.89
C GLY A 112 -3.09 11.06 3.05
N ILE A 113 -2.98 9.94 2.34
CA ILE A 113 -3.91 8.81 2.43
C ILE A 113 -3.38 7.84 3.48
N PRO A 114 -4.13 7.53 4.54
CA PRO A 114 -3.70 6.57 5.53
C PRO A 114 -3.44 5.20 4.92
N LEU A 115 -2.25 4.67 5.18
CA LEU A 115 -1.78 3.38 4.71
C LEU A 115 -1.47 2.47 5.89
N VAL A 116 -2.19 1.33 5.98
CA VAL A 116 -1.86 0.23 6.88
C VAL A 116 -0.97 -0.75 6.13
N HIS A 117 0.23 -1.04 6.64
CA HIS A 117 1.22 -1.85 5.94
C HIS A 117 2.14 -2.61 6.89
N ASN A 118 2.82 -3.63 6.37
CA ASN A 118 3.74 -4.48 7.14
C ASN A 118 5.22 -4.35 6.71
N SER A 119 5.60 -3.35 5.89
CA SER A 119 6.99 -3.16 5.46
C SER A 119 7.90 -2.79 6.64
N PRO A 120 8.90 -3.61 7.02
CA PRO A 120 9.84 -3.30 8.10
C PRO A 120 10.70 -2.07 7.81
N MET A 121 11.06 -1.84 6.55
CA MET A 121 11.85 -0.69 6.12
C MET A 121 11.12 0.65 6.38
N LEU A 122 9.80 0.63 6.33
CA LEU A 122 8.95 1.80 6.51
C LEU A 122 8.19 1.79 7.85
N LYS A 123 8.65 1.02 8.84
CA LYS A 123 7.95 0.83 10.14
C LYS A 123 7.63 2.11 10.90
N ASP A 124 8.43 3.16 10.71
CA ASP A 124 8.27 4.46 11.38
C ASP A 124 7.31 5.40 10.62
N TYR A 125 6.84 4.98 9.45
CA TYR A 125 5.92 5.70 8.57
C TYR A 125 4.60 4.94 8.44
N GLY A 126 3.56 5.61 8.00
CA GLY A 126 2.24 5.01 7.86
C GLY A 126 1.67 4.48 9.18
N TYR A 127 0.86 3.45 9.06
CA TYR A 127 0.27 2.69 10.15
C TYR A 127 0.79 1.24 10.05
N TYR A 128 1.92 1.02 10.69
CA TYR A 128 2.65 -0.25 10.60
C TYR A 128 2.00 -1.35 11.44
N TYR A 129 1.97 -2.56 10.90
CA TYR A 129 1.69 -3.80 11.65
C TYR A 129 2.75 -4.86 11.35
N PRO A 130 3.17 -5.68 12.36
CA PRO A 130 4.19 -6.69 12.13
C PRO A 130 3.68 -7.85 11.28
N ARG A 131 4.35 -8.15 10.18
CA ARG A 131 4.18 -9.30 9.29
C ARG A 131 2.73 -9.83 9.21
N LEU A 132 2.43 -11.00 9.83
CA LEU A 132 1.12 -11.66 9.78
C LEU A 132 0.19 -11.31 10.95
N GLN A 133 0.49 -10.26 11.71
CA GLN A 133 -0.31 -9.88 12.89
C GLN A 133 -1.58 -9.12 12.45
N VAL A 134 -2.55 -9.89 11.98
CA VAL A 134 -3.86 -9.38 11.50
C VAL A 134 -4.55 -8.51 12.54
N ASP A 135 -4.52 -8.90 13.81
CA ASP A 135 -5.14 -8.13 14.90
C ASP A 135 -4.49 -6.75 15.05
N LYS A 136 -3.16 -6.65 14.91
CA LYS A 136 -2.46 -5.37 14.93
C LYS A 136 -2.82 -4.48 13.73
N GLY A 137 -2.98 -5.08 12.55
CA GLY A 137 -3.48 -4.35 11.38
C GLY A 137 -4.90 -3.80 11.60
N ALA A 138 -5.78 -4.57 12.24
CA ALA A 138 -7.14 -4.14 12.58
C ALA A 138 -7.15 -3.02 13.62
N GLU A 139 -6.27 -3.07 14.64
CA GLU A 139 -6.06 -1.98 15.60
C GLU A 139 -5.67 -0.67 14.89
N GLN A 140 -4.82 -0.74 13.83
CA GLN A 140 -4.46 0.43 13.05
C GLN A 140 -5.67 1.02 12.28
N LEU A 141 -6.52 0.19 11.70
CA LEU A 141 -7.74 0.68 11.04
C LEU A 141 -8.68 1.39 12.01
N LYS A 142 -8.87 0.81 13.20
CA LYS A 142 -9.64 1.45 14.28
C LYS A 142 -9.02 2.79 14.69
N TYR A 143 -7.70 2.84 14.87
CA TYR A 143 -6.99 4.07 15.19
C TYR A 143 -7.20 5.13 14.10
N ILE A 144 -7.05 4.77 12.82
CA ILE A 144 -7.27 5.67 11.67
C ILE A 144 -8.66 6.28 11.75
N LYS A 145 -9.69 5.48 11.95
CA LYS A 145 -11.08 5.94 12.00
C LYS A 145 -11.30 7.06 13.02
N HIS A 146 -10.64 7.00 14.16
CA HIS A 146 -10.88 7.93 15.26
C HIS A 146 -9.87 9.09 15.31
N PHE A 147 -8.61 8.83 14.93
CA PHE A 147 -7.50 9.73 15.24
C PHE A 147 -6.68 10.19 14.04
N HIS A 148 -6.96 9.71 12.82
CA HIS A 148 -6.20 10.16 11.66
C HIS A 148 -6.35 11.68 11.46
N ASN A 149 -5.21 12.36 11.34
CA ASN A 149 -5.10 13.76 10.96
C ASN A 149 -4.25 13.85 9.69
N ARG A 150 -4.87 14.26 8.59
CA ARG A 150 -4.23 14.29 7.29
C ARG A 150 -3.04 15.26 7.22
N GLU A 151 -3.15 16.43 7.83
CA GLU A 151 -2.08 17.44 7.77
C GLU A 151 -0.85 17.00 8.55
N GLU A 152 -1.04 16.46 9.74
CA GLU A 152 0.03 15.89 10.56
C GLU A 152 0.65 14.67 9.87
N TYR A 153 -0.17 13.84 9.23
CA TYR A 153 0.28 12.68 8.47
C TYR A 153 1.20 13.10 7.32
N ILE A 154 0.81 14.07 6.49
CA ILE A 154 1.64 14.61 5.40
C ILE A 154 2.95 15.19 5.95
N LYS A 155 2.87 16.00 7.02
CA LYS A 155 4.06 16.60 7.64
C LYS A 155 5.05 15.55 8.14
N LYS A 156 4.55 14.52 8.83
CA LYS A 156 5.37 13.40 9.32
C LYS A 156 6.09 12.65 8.20
N HIS A 157 5.41 12.47 7.05
CA HIS A 157 5.91 11.62 5.97
C HIS A 157 6.70 12.37 4.90
N ARG A 158 6.77 13.71 4.98
CA ARG A 158 7.52 14.54 4.04
C ARG A 158 8.96 14.07 3.80
N PRO A 159 9.77 13.74 4.84
CA PRO A 159 11.16 13.33 4.62
C PRO A 159 11.30 12.07 3.77
N ILE A 160 10.42 11.07 3.94
CA ILE A 160 10.50 9.84 3.15
C ILE A 160 10.00 10.07 1.73
N VAL A 161 9.02 10.94 1.52
CA VAL A 161 8.55 11.33 0.18
C VAL A 161 9.67 12.06 -0.57
N GLU A 162 10.33 13.03 0.05
CA GLU A 162 11.45 13.78 -0.54
C GLU A 162 12.64 12.86 -0.86
N LYS A 163 12.92 11.88 -0.01
CA LYS A 163 13.98 10.89 -0.25
C LYS A 163 13.77 10.10 -1.54
N TYR A 164 12.53 9.76 -1.88
CA TYR A 164 12.19 8.94 -3.06
C TYR A 164 11.55 9.75 -4.20
N ALA A 165 11.60 11.07 -4.12
CA ALA A 165 11.13 11.94 -5.20
C ALA A 165 12.03 11.81 -6.44
N VAL A 166 11.42 11.89 -7.63
CA VAL A 166 12.16 11.74 -8.92
C VAL A 166 13.20 12.85 -9.13
N ASP A 167 12.95 14.03 -8.55
CA ASP A 167 13.83 15.20 -8.60
C ASP A 167 14.86 15.26 -7.44
N ASN A 168 14.95 14.18 -6.65
CA ASN A 168 15.94 14.10 -5.58
C ASN A 168 17.37 14.26 -6.18
N PRO A 169 18.18 15.21 -5.69
CA PRO A 169 19.51 15.49 -6.22
C PRO A 169 20.42 14.27 -6.31
N VAL A 170 20.31 13.33 -5.38
CA VAL A 170 21.11 12.09 -5.37
C VAL A 170 20.79 11.22 -6.59
N TYR A 171 19.51 11.06 -6.95
CA TYR A 171 19.11 10.29 -8.13
C TYR A 171 19.47 11.03 -9.43
N MET A 172 19.31 12.34 -9.45
CA MET A 172 19.67 13.16 -10.61
C MET A 172 21.19 13.10 -10.89
N GLU A 173 22.01 13.18 -9.85
CA GLU A 173 23.46 13.06 -9.97
C GLU A 173 23.87 11.66 -10.43
N TRP A 174 23.26 10.63 -9.85
CA TRP A 174 23.50 9.24 -10.27
C TRP A 174 23.11 9.00 -11.73
N ALA A 175 21.96 9.51 -12.16
CA ALA A 175 21.49 9.39 -13.54
C ALA A 175 22.43 10.13 -14.52
N LYS A 176 22.90 11.33 -14.18
CA LYS A 176 23.86 12.07 -14.97
C LYS A 176 25.17 11.29 -15.16
N ARG A 177 25.74 10.77 -14.07
CA ARG A 177 26.96 9.95 -14.13
C ARG A 177 26.78 8.73 -15.03
N ARG A 178 25.65 8.01 -14.95
CA ARG A 178 25.39 6.88 -15.84
C ARG A 178 25.26 7.26 -17.30
N LEU A 179 24.68 8.40 -17.61
CA LEU A 179 24.59 8.91 -18.98
C LEU A 179 25.96 9.37 -19.53
N GLU A 180 26.81 9.96 -18.66
CA GLU A 180 28.11 10.47 -19.05
C GLU A 180 29.16 9.36 -19.26
N TYR A 181 29.15 8.33 -18.44
CA TYR A 181 30.19 7.27 -18.43
C TYR A 181 29.79 5.99 -19.18
N GLY A 182 28.59 5.93 -19.76
CA GLY A 182 28.06 4.73 -20.40
C GLY A 182 27.66 3.64 -19.37
N LEU A 183 26.86 2.67 -19.83
CA LEU A 183 26.45 1.52 -19.02
C LEU A 183 27.53 0.43 -19.09
N ASP A 184 28.71 0.63 -18.50
CA ASP A 184 29.59 -0.49 -18.20
C ASP A 184 29.10 -1.18 -16.93
N ASP A 185 28.18 -2.13 -17.10
CA ASP A 185 27.45 -2.81 -16.02
C ASP A 185 28.30 -3.78 -15.19
N ASP A 186 29.59 -3.96 -15.49
CA ASP A 186 30.37 -5.05 -14.89
C ASP A 186 31.45 -4.65 -13.87
N LYS A 187 31.64 -3.36 -13.53
CA LYS A 187 32.77 -2.97 -12.64
C LYS A 187 32.48 -1.84 -11.64
N THR A 188 31.37 -1.85 -10.93
CA THR A 188 31.28 -1.00 -9.74
C THR A 188 30.78 -1.80 -8.55
N THR A 189 31.69 -2.53 -7.92
CA THR A 189 31.58 -2.77 -6.48
C THR A 189 31.81 -1.44 -5.79
N ASP A 190 30.71 -0.81 -5.36
CA ASP A 190 30.79 0.35 -4.49
C ASP A 190 31.48 -0.08 -3.18
N THR A 191 32.41 0.75 -2.71
CA THR A 191 33.22 0.53 -1.51
C THR A 191 32.39 0.36 -0.22
N ASN A 192 31.08 0.41 -0.30
CA ASN A 192 30.12 0.21 0.83
C ASN A 192 29.24 -1.05 0.74
N GLY A 193 29.53 -1.98 -0.16
CA GLY A 193 28.96 -3.34 -0.12
C GLY A 193 27.46 -3.46 -0.41
N VAL A 194 26.83 -2.48 -1.05
CA VAL A 194 25.40 -2.56 -1.44
C VAL A 194 25.30 -2.81 -2.94
N SER A 195 25.06 -4.06 -3.33
CA SER A 195 24.74 -4.40 -4.71
C SER A 195 23.27 -4.17 -4.99
N PHE A 196 22.95 -3.27 -5.91
CA PHE A 196 21.61 -3.13 -6.47
C PHE A 196 21.50 -4.00 -7.72
N GLY A 197 21.09 -5.26 -7.55
CA GLY A 197 20.70 -6.12 -8.65
C GLY A 197 19.34 -5.70 -9.20
N ILE A 198 19.30 -5.08 -10.38
CA ILE A 198 18.07 -4.96 -11.16
C ILE A 198 18.09 -6.14 -12.13
N ASN A 199 17.34 -7.21 -11.83
CA ASN A 199 16.99 -8.21 -12.83
C ASN A 199 15.78 -7.68 -13.61
N ILE A 200 15.97 -7.50 -14.91
CA ILE A 200 14.95 -7.20 -15.91
C ILE A 200 14.13 -8.44 -16.22
#